data_358d7c65078088d87c796d2e78e73a23
#
_entry.id   358d7c65078088d87c796d2e78e73a23
#
_cell.length_a   1.000
_cell.length_b   1.000
_cell.length_c   1.000
_cell.angle_alpha   90.00
_cell.angle_beta   90.00
_cell.angle_gamma   90.00
#
_symmetry.space_group_name_H-M   'P 1'
#
loop_
_entity.id
_entity.type
_entity.pdbx_description
1 polymer ?
#
loop_
_entity_poly.entity_id
_entity_poly.type
_entity_poly.pdbx_seq_one_letter_code
_entity_poly.pdbx_strand_id
1 'polypeptide(L)'
;GYTDGDIYGVEVDFENKKFTRLAGAVNRSAGSGFDGINAFGGRKRCNLTNDGRVAAYYGEAGFSTTGKLTQAVDRNPVGTESPDENLKFSAGTIVQVMVEQPKFYYKVVPLKTEKRTKGAITRKIRYYVSDTPKAGFKLHPAFIVNGQEHDVAYLAAFEGSLWDAS
;
A
#
# COMPACT_ATOMS: atom_id res chain seq x y z
N GLY A 1 -17.28 -8.94 -16.60
CA GLY A 1 -16.03 -8.57 -15.91
C GLY A 1 -15.36 -7.36 -16.52
N TYR A 2 -14.35 -6.83 -15.87
CA TYR A 2 -13.57 -5.70 -16.37
C TYR A 2 -12.52 -6.16 -17.37
N THR A 3 -12.27 -5.32 -18.37
CA THR A 3 -11.26 -5.56 -19.42
C THR A 3 -10.25 -4.41 -19.51
N ASP A 4 -10.45 -3.33 -18.74
CA ASP A 4 -9.59 -2.16 -18.75
C ASP A 4 -8.15 -2.52 -18.36
N GLY A 5 -7.17 -1.99 -19.08
CA GLY A 5 -5.76 -2.26 -18.85
C GLY A 5 -5.19 -1.65 -17.57
N ASP A 6 -5.88 -0.67 -16.99
CA ASP A 6 -5.52 0.01 -15.74
C ASP A 6 -6.32 -0.49 -14.52
N ILE A 7 -7.14 -1.52 -14.70
CA ILE A 7 -7.76 -2.28 -13.62
C ILE A 7 -7.04 -3.61 -13.52
N TYR A 8 -6.63 -3.98 -12.32
CA TYR A 8 -5.87 -5.21 -12.07
C TYR A 8 -6.68 -6.12 -11.17
N GLY A 9 -6.95 -7.33 -11.64
CA GLY A 9 -7.84 -8.25 -10.94
C GLY A 9 -7.28 -9.64 -10.77
N VAL A 10 -7.84 -10.33 -9.79
CA VAL A 10 -7.61 -11.76 -9.57
C VAL A 10 -8.91 -12.43 -9.17
N GLU A 11 -9.18 -13.58 -9.78
CA GLU A 11 -10.25 -14.46 -9.34
C GLU A 11 -9.65 -15.58 -8.49
N VAL A 12 -10.20 -15.75 -7.31
CA VAL A 12 -9.81 -16.79 -6.37
C VAL A 12 -10.92 -17.82 -6.29
N ASP A 13 -10.62 -19.04 -6.66
CA ASP A 13 -11.50 -20.20 -6.53
C ASP A 13 -11.00 -21.04 -5.37
N PHE A 14 -11.65 -20.91 -4.21
CA PHE A 14 -11.26 -21.64 -3.00
C PHE A 14 -11.58 -23.13 -3.08
N GLU A 15 -12.57 -23.50 -3.87
CA GLU A 15 -12.99 -24.90 -4.04
C GLU A 15 -11.95 -25.69 -4.82
N ASN A 16 -11.44 -25.12 -5.92
CA ASN A 16 -10.45 -25.75 -6.79
C ASN A 16 -9.03 -25.29 -6.52
N LYS A 17 -8.82 -24.39 -5.54
CA LYS A 17 -7.52 -23.82 -5.17
C LYS A 17 -6.80 -23.18 -6.37
N LYS A 18 -7.54 -22.37 -7.13
CA LYS A 18 -7.07 -21.77 -8.38
C LYS A 18 -7.09 -20.24 -8.29
N PHE A 19 -6.05 -19.61 -8.85
CA PHE A 19 -5.96 -18.17 -9.02
C PHE A 19 -5.91 -17.85 -10.51
N THR A 20 -6.75 -16.90 -10.94
CA THR A 20 -6.79 -16.46 -12.34
C THR A 20 -6.63 -14.95 -12.39
N ARG A 21 -5.66 -14.46 -13.14
CA ARG A 21 -5.47 -13.02 -13.36
C ARG A 21 -6.52 -12.49 -14.33
N LEU A 22 -6.98 -11.26 -14.06
CA LEU A 22 -8.06 -10.62 -14.81
C LEU A 22 -7.66 -9.21 -15.26
N ALA A 23 -8.30 -8.72 -16.31
CA ALA A 23 -8.13 -7.35 -16.82
C ALA A 23 -6.65 -7.04 -17.10
N GLY A 24 -6.15 -5.89 -16.64
CA GLY A 24 -4.76 -5.48 -16.86
C GLY A 24 -3.70 -6.38 -16.23
N ALA A 25 -4.07 -7.29 -15.32
CA ALA A 25 -3.14 -8.22 -14.72
C ALA A 25 -2.79 -9.43 -15.62
N VAL A 26 -3.61 -9.70 -16.64
CA VAL A 26 -3.48 -10.92 -17.49
C VAL A 26 -2.12 -11.01 -18.16
N ASN A 27 -1.61 -9.90 -18.70
CA ASN A 27 -0.39 -9.88 -19.50
C ASN A 27 0.83 -9.36 -18.74
N ARG A 28 0.76 -9.29 -17.41
CA ARG A 28 1.88 -8.78 -16.61
C ARG A 28 2.78 -9.91 -16.13
N SER A 29 4.09 -9.66 -16.16
CA SER A 29 5.08 -10.57 -15.60
C SER A 29 4.91 -10.65 -14.08
N ALA A 30 5.18 -11.82 -13.50
CA ALA A 30 5.20 -11.97 -12.05
C ALA A 30 6.29 -11.06 -11.43
N GLY A 31 6.01 -10.52 -10.25
CA GLY A 31 6.94 -9.64 -9.57
C GLY A 31 7.05 -8.28 -10.25
N SER A 32 8.14 -8.02 -10.95
CA SER A 32 8.45 -6.69 -11.53
C SER A 32 7.36 -6.12 -12.45
N GLY A 33 6.52 -6.97 -13.05
CA GLY A 33 5.40 -6.52 -13.86
C GLY A 33 4.34 -5.71 -13.10
N PHE A 34 4.35 -5.77 -11.78
CA PHE A 34 3.41 -5.05 -10.90
C PHE A 34 4.05 -3.87 -10.15
N ASP A 35 5.34 -3.62 -10.34
CA ASP A 35 6.08 -2.61 -9.57
C ASP A 35 5.57 -1.18 -9.78
N GLY A 36 5.01 -0.87 -10.93
CA GLY A 36 4.42 0.43 -11.22
C GLY A 36 2.98 0.63 -10.75
N ILE A 37 2.39 -0.37 -10.10
CA ILE A 37 0.99 -0.31 -9.63
C ILE A 37 1.00 0.02 -8.14
N ASN A 38 0.28 1.08 -7.73
CA ASN A 38 0.28 1.57 -6.35
C ASN A 38 0.00 0.49 -5.31
N ALA A 39 -0.98 -0.37 -5.57
CA ALA A 39 -1.38 -1.42 -4.63
C ALA A 39 -0.29 -2.50 -4.41
N PHE A 40 0.65 -2.65 -5.34
CA PHE A 40 1.66 -3.72 -5.33
C PHE A 40 3.08 -3.18 -5.22
N GLY A 41 3.52 -2.37 -6.19
CA GLY A 41 4.92 -1.91 -6.32
C GLY A 41 5.18 -0.51 -5.83
N GLY A 42 4.14 0.29 -5.57
CA GLY A 42 4.29 1.64 -5.06
C GLY A 42 4.68 1.74 -3.59
N ARG A 43 4.80 0.61 -2.91
CA ARG A 43 5.18 0.55 -1.49
C ARG A 43 6.65 0.91 -1.30
N LYS A 44 6.92 1.74 -0.29
CA LYS A 44 8.28 2.15 0.04
C LYS A 44 8.50 2.00 1.54
N ARG A 45 9.58 1.30 1.91
CA ARG A 45 10.02 1.27 3.30
C ARG A 45 10.61 2.62 3.68
N CYS A 46 10.23 3.15 4.84
CA CYS A 46 10.67 4.46 5.29
C CYS A 46 10.87 4.51 6.80
N ASN A 47 11.54 5.57 7.24
CA ASN A 47 11.58 5.98 8.63
C ASN A 47 10.55 7.08 8.86
N LEU A 48 9.57 6.81 9.71
CA LEU A 48 8.51 7.76 10.07
C LEU A 48 8.78 8.29 11.47
N THR A 49 8.73 9.60 11.62
CA THR A 49 8.83 10.26 12.94
C THR A 49 7.54 10.08 13.73
N ASN A 50 7.59 10.35 15.04
CA ASN A 50 6.41 10.24 15.92
C ASN A 50 5.28 11.19 15.53
N ASP A 51 5.61 12.31 14.87
CA ASP A 51 4.62 13.27 14.37
C ASP A 51 4.17 13.01 12.93
N GLY A 52 4.54 11.85 12.36
CA GLY A 52 4.02 11.40 11.07
C GLY A 52 4.76 11.93 9.85
N ARG A 53 6.00 12.40 9.98
CA ARG A 53 6.82 12.85 8.85
C ARG A 53 7.80 11.77 8.41
N VAL A 54 8.02 11.65 7.11
CA VAL A 54 9.06 10.77 6.57
C VAL A 54 10.41 11.45 6.71
N ALA A 55 11.33 10.85 7.47
CA ALA A 55 12.69 11.34 7.63
C ALA A 55 13.65 10.75 6.59
N ALA A 56 13.47 9.49 6.21
CA ALA A 56 14.31 8.82 5.21
C ALA A 56 13.55 7.65 4.58
N TYR A 57 13.84 7.38 3.31
CA TYR A 57 13.41 6.14 2.65
C TYR A 57 14.55 5.12 2.64
N TYR A 58 14.17 3.85 2.53
CA TYR A 58 15.15 2.76 2.40
C TYR A 58 16.12 3.04 1.24
N GLY A 59 17.40 2.86 1.50
CA GLY A 59 18.46 3.15 0.55
C GLY A 59 19.01 4.58 0.62
N GLU A 60 18.33 5.49 1.31
CA GLU A 60 18.85 6.84 1.54
C GLU A 60 19.81 6.87 2.73
N ALA A 61 20.71 7.84 2.71
CA ALA A 61 21.60 8.10 3.84
C ALA A 61 20.77 8.47 5.07
N GLY A 62 21.14 7.94 6.22
CA GLY A 62 20.42 8.18 7.48
C GLY A 62 19.30 7.19 7.77
N PHE A 63 18.81 6.42 6.79
CA PHE A 63 17.82 5.37 7.06
C PHE A 63 18.33 4.39 8.10
N SER A 64 17.49 4.07 9.06
CA SER A 64 17.83 3.26 10.21
C SER A 64 16.80 2.17 10.47
N THR A 65 17.28 1.01 10.92
CA THR A 65 16.44 -0.06 11.45
C THR A 65 16.49 -0.15 12.97
N THR A 66 17.21 0.75 13.64
CA THR A 66 17.46 0.72 15.09
C THR A 66 16.63 1.71 15.88
N GLY A 67 15.69 2.42 15.25
CA GLY A 67 14.78 3.34 15.90
C GLY A 67 15.28 4.78 16.02
N LYS A 68 16.47 5.08 15.50
CA LYS A 68 17.02 6.45 15.47
C LYS A 68 17.78 6.66 14.17
N LEU A 69 17.64 7.86 13.59
CA LEU A 69 18.42 8.24 12.41
C LEU A 69 19.93 8.14 12.73
N THR A 70 20.69 7.58 11.81
CA THR A 70 22.14 7.40 11.97
C THR A 70 22.92 8.68 11.70
N GLN A 71 22.33 9.62 10.97
CA GLN A 71 22.90 10.91 10.63
C GLN A 71 21.78 11.92 10.35
N ALA A 72 22.15 13.20 10.26
CA ALA A 72 21.24 14.26 9.88
C ALA A 72 20.75 14.04 8.43
N VAL A 73 19.48 14.35 8.18
CA VAL A 73 18.85 14.24 6.86
C VAL A 73 18.18 15.55 6.51
N ASP A 74 18.42 16.05 5.31
CA ASP A 74 17.74 17.19 4.72
C ASP A 74 16.97 16.74 3.49
N ARG A 75 15.64 16.84 3.56
CA ARG A 75 14.76 16.42 2.47
C ARG A 75 14.32 17.57 1.57
N ASN A 76 14.85 18.76 1.77
CA ASN A 76 14.60 19.85 0.85
C ASN A 76 15.22 19.54 -0.51
N PRO A 77 14.58 19.94 -1.62
CA PRO A 77 15.21 19.81 -2.93
C PRO A 77 16.55 20.54 -3.00
N VAL A 78 17.48 19.96 -3.74
CA VAL A 78 18.80 20.60 -3.94
C VAL A 78 18.60 21.98 -4.58
N GLY A 79 19.27 23.00 -4.05
CA GLY A 79 19.21 24.37 -4.55
C GLY A 79 18.00 25.18 -4.06
N THR A 80 17.27 24.70 -3.05
CA THR A 80 16.16 25.43 -2.45
C THR A 80 16.70 26.69 -1.74
N GLU A 81 16.25 27.87 -2.16
CA GLU A 81 16.70 29.16 -1.56
C GLU A 81 16.16 29.37 -0.13
N SER A 82 14.98 28.84 0.16
CA SER A 82 14.34 28.92 1.47
C SER A 82 13.99 27.52 1.97
N PRO A 83 14.95 26.80 2.53
CA PRO A 83 14.73 25.46 3.04
C PRO A 83 13.66 25.43 4.13
N ASP A 84 12.76 24.43 4.03
CA ASP A 84 11.80 24.16 5.10
C ASP A 84 12.49 23.39 6.23
N GLU A 85 12.52 24.00 7.41
CA GLU A 85 13.11 23.38 8.59
C GLU A 85 12.36 22.11 9.03
N ASN A 86 11.08 21.98 8.66
CA ASN A 86 10.31 20.76 8.92
C ASN A 86 10.77 19.56 8.09
N LEU A 87 11.54 19.78 7.04
CA LEU A 87 12.15 18.74 6.21
C LEU A 87 13.58 18.39 6.61
N LYS A 88 14.07 19.01 7.68
CA LYS A 88 15.39 18.74 8.25
C LYS A 88 15.27 17.94 9.53
N PHE A 89 16.05 16.88 9.62
CA PHE A 89 16.05 15.97 10.77
C PHE A 89 17.47 15.80 11.27
N SER A 90 17.67 15.90 12.58
CA SER A 90 18.99 15.70 13.18
C SER A 90 19.31 14.21 13.35
N ALA A 91 20.60 13.90 13.45
CA ALA A 91 21.04 12.56 13.86
C ALA A 91 20.42 12.23 15.22
N GLY A 92 20.02 10.97 15.41
CA GLY A 92 19.39 10.54 16.65
C GLY A 92 17.89 10.82 16.76
N THR A 93 17.27 11.46 15.75
CA THR A 93 15.81 11.60 15.70
C THR A 93 15.16 10.23 15.80
N ILE A 94 14.18 10.09 16.71
CA ILE A 94 13.44 8.84 16.91
C ILE A 94 12.53 8.60 15.72
N VAL A 95 12.63 7.41 15.14
CA VAL A 95 11.86 6.99 13.97
C VAL A 95 11.41 5.56 14.11
N GLN A 96 10.36 5.21 13.37
CA GLN A 96 9.89 3.83 13.22
C GLN A 96 10.07 3.39 11.77
N VAL A 97 10.37 2.12 11.56
CA VAL A 97 10.39 1.53 10.22
C VAL A 97 8.96 1.21 9.82
N MET A 98 8.50 1.88 8.77
CA MET A 98 7.15 1.75 8.25
C MET A 98 7.19 1.44 6.75
N VAL A 99 6.08 0.98 6.22
CA VAL A 99 5.86 0.88 4.77
C VAL A 99 4.88 1.97 4.37
N GLU A 100 5.31 2.86 3.49
CA GLU A 100 4.44 3.87 2.88
C GLU A 100 3.71 3.22 1.71
N GLN A 101 2.38 3.21 1.79
CA GLN A 101 1.48 2.65 0.78
C GLN A 101 0.74 3.77 0.07
N PRO A 102 0.95 4.00 -1.23
CA PRO A 102 0.14 4.94 -2.02
C PRO A 102 -1.31 4.49 -2.07
N LYS A 103 -2.22 5.46 -2.12
CA LYS A 103 -3.65 5.16 -2.17
C LYS A 103 -4.03 4.34 -3.40
N PHE A 104 -5.04 3.50 -3.23
CA PHE A 104 -5.64 2.74 -4.30
C PHE A 104 -7.13 2.54 -4.04
N TYR A 105 -7.85 2.22 -5.10
CA TYR A 105 -9.27 1.91 -5.09
C TYR A 105 -9.46 0.42 -5.30
N TYR A 106 -10.50 -0.15 -4.72
CA TYR A 106 -10.72 -1.58 -4.82
C TYR A 106 -12.20 -1.92 -5.02
N LYS A 107 -12.43 -3.10 -5.56
CA LYS A 107 -13.75 -3.71 -5.67
C LYS A 107 -13.65 -5.21 -5.42
N VAL A 108 -14.57 -5.73 -4.64
CA VAL A 108 -14.68 -7.14 -4.33
C VAL A 108 -16.00 -7.66 -4.87
N VAL A 109 -15.97 -8.73 -5.66
CA VAL A 109 -17.16 -9.32 -6.28
C VAL A 109 -17.24 -10.79 -5.90
N PRO A 110 -18.11 -11.17 -4.94
CA PRO A 110 -18.41 -12.58 -4.68
C PRO A 110 -19.11 -13.21 -5.87
N LEU A 111 -18.63 -14.35 -6.36
CA LEU A 111 -19.21 -15.06 -7.49
C LEU A 111 -20.01 -16.29 -7.10
N LYS A 112 -19.54 -17.04 -6.08
CA LYS A 112 -20.21 -18.23 -5.61
C LYS A 112 -20.20 -18.22 -4.09
N THR A 113 -21.39 -18.25 -3.50
CA THR A 113 -21.59 -18.26 -2.05
C THR A 113 -22.41 -19.47 -1.66
N GLU A 114 -21.98 -20.19 -0.65
CA GLU A 114 -22.67 -21.34 -0.09
C GLU A 114 -23.29 -20.98 1.26
N LYS A 115 -24.60 -21.17 1.38
CA LYS A 115 -25.29 -20.94 2.67
C LYS A 115 -24.96 -22.04 3.68
N ARG A 116 -24.71 -21.65 4.88
CA ARG A 116 -24.48 -22.53 6.04
C ARG A 116 -25.48 -22.22 7.15
N THR A 117 -25.58 -23.11 8.12
CA THR A 117 -26.47 -22.93 9.29
C THR A 117 -26.17 -21.63 10.04
N LYS A 118 -24.91 -21.20 10.10
CA LYS A 118 -24.47 -19.97 10.74
C LYS A 118 -23.78 -19.05 9.73
N GLY A 119 -24.55 -18.47 8.80
CA GLY A 119 -24.02 -17.54 7.81
C GLY A 119 -23.75 -18.18 6.45
N ALA A 120 -22.81 -17.61 5.69
CA ALA A 120 -22.48 -18.03 4.34
C ALA A 120 -20.96 -18.12 4.16
N ILE A 121 -20.51 -19.01 3.26
CA ILE A 121 -19.11 -19.14 2.87
C ILE A 121 -18.97 -18.78 1.39
N THR A 122 -18.09 -17.85 1.08
CA THR A 122 -17.75 -17.52 -0.31
C THR A 122 -16.77 -18.54 -0.84
N ARG A 123 -17.12 -19.19 -1.97
CA ARG A 123 -16.31 -20.21 -2.63
C ARG A 123 -15.50 -19.68 -3.79
N LYS A 124 -15.93 -18.58 -4.38
CA LYS A 124 -15.26 -17.93 -5.51
C LYS A 124 -15.46 -16.44 -5.40
N ILE A 125 -14.40 -15.67 -5.57
CA ILE A 125 -14.41 -14.21 -5.40
C ILE A 125 -13.47 -13.56 -6.41
N ARG A 126 -13.81 -12.37 -6.87
CA ARG A 126 -12.92 -11.51 -7.65
C ARG A 126 -12.51 -10.30 -6.83
N TYR A 127 -11.22 -9.99 -6.87
CA TYR A 127 -10.63 -8.77 -6.31
C TYR A 127 -10.10 -7.91 -7.44
N TYR A 128 -10.44 -6.64 -7.43
CA TYR A 128 -9.95 -5.67 -8.39
C TYR A 128 -9.34 -4.47 -7.65
N VAL A 129 -8.24 -3.95 -8.17
CA VAL A 129 -7.61 -2.72 -7.70
C VAL A 129 -7.37 -1.78 -8.87
N SER A 130 -7.37 -0.47 -8.58
CA SER A 130 -7.04 0.58 -9.53
C SER A 130 -6.34 1.72 -8.79
N ASP A 131 -5.36 2.34 -9.46
CA ASP A 131 -4.67 3.51 -8.93
C ASP A 131 -5.56 4.78 -9.01
N THR A 132 -6.59 4.73 -9.82
CA THR A 132 -7.51 5.84 -10.06
C THR A 132 -8.94 5.46 -9.71
N PRO A 133 -9.83 6.44 -9.41
CA PRO A 133 -11.23 6.17 -9.16
C PRO A 133 -11.89 5.50 -10.38
N LYS A 134 -12.66 4.47 -10.12
CA LYS A 134 -13.46 3.76 -11.12
C LYS A 134 -14.89 3.56 -10.62
N ALA A 135 -15.85 3.51 -11.52
CA ALA A 135 -17.24 3.24 -11.16
C ALA A 135 -17.36 1.92 -10.39
N GLY A 136 -17.99 1.96 -9.23
CA GLY A 136 -18.17 0.78 -8.37
C GLY A 136 -16.96 0.43 -7.49
N PHE A 137 -15.84 1.13 -7.63
CA PHE A 137 -14.67 0.98 -6.77
C PHE A 137 -14.76 1.91 -5.58
N LYS A 138 -14.17 1.51 -4.46
CA LYS A 138 -14.09 2.29 -3.23
C LYS A 138 -12.64 2.59 -2.90
N LEU A 139 -12.38 3.77 -2.35
CA LEU A 139 -11.09 4.04 -1.72
C LEU A 139 -10.92 3.13 -0.50
N HIS A 140 -9.75 2.51 -0.37
CA HIS A 140 -9.49 1.67 0.79
C HIS A 140 -9.54 2.51 2.08
N PRO A 141 -10.20 2.01 3.16
CA PRO A 141 -10.38 2.76 4.40
C PRO A 141 -9.08 3.23 5.07
N ALA A 142 -7.96 2.57 4.83
CA ALA A 142 -6.65 2.95 5.36
C ALA A 142 -6.23 4.37 4.94
N PHE A 143 -6.78 4.90 3.83
CA PHE A 143 -6.47 6.23 3.31
C PHE A 143 -7.41 7.32 3.83
N ILE A 144 -8.34 6.95 4.71
CA ILE A 144 -9.27 7.89 5.33
C ILE A 144 -8.98 7.92 6.83
N VAL A 145 -8.53 9.07 7.33
CA VAL A 145 -8.24 9.29 8.74
C VAL A 145 -9.05 10.49 9.24
N ASN A 146 -9.87 10.29 10.27
CA ASN A 146 -10.76 11.33 10.81
C ASN A 146 -11.63 12.00 9.73
N GLY A 147 -12.12 11.21 8.76
CA GLY A 147 -12.95 11.70 7.67
C GLY A 147 -12.17 12.40 6.55
N GLN A 148 -10.87 12.47 6.62
CA GLN A 148 -10.02 13.07 5.58
C GLN A 148 -9.30 12.03 4.74
N GLU A 149 -9.29 12.24 3.43
CA GLU A 149 -8.55 11.42 2.48
C GLU A 149 -7.07 11.80 2.48
N HIS A 150 -6.21 10.79 2.52
CA HIS A 150 -4.76 10.94 2.40
C HIS A 150 -4.24 10.19 1.19
N ASP A 151 -3.20 10.71 0.55
CA ASP A 151 -2.59 10.09 -0.63
C ASP A 151 -1.78 8.85 -0.30
N VAL A 152 -1.39 8.69 0.96
CA VAL A 152 -0.60 7.56 1.45
C VAL A 152 -1.11 7.10 2.80
N ALA A 153 -0.84 5.84 3.11
CA ALA A 153 -1.01 5.28 4.44
C ALA A 153 0.31 4.63 4.87
N TYR A 154 0.57 4.59 6.19
CA TYR A 154 1.76 3.98 6.74
C TYR A 154 1.40 2.73 7.51
N LEU A 155 2.07 1.63 7.18
CA LEU A 155 1.83 0.32 7.75
C LEU A 155 3.10 -0.12 8.48
N ALA A 156 2.94 -0.87 9.57
CA ALA A 156 4.10 -1.43 10.27
C ALA A 156 4.89 -2.34 9.32
N ALA A 157 6.21 -2.12 9.28
CA ALA A 157 7.10 -2.86 8.37
C ALA A 157 7.44 -4.26 8.85
N PHE A 158 7.16 -4.56 10.13
CA PHE A 158 7.45 -5.87 10.69
C PHE A 158 6.31 -6.84 10.41
N GLU A 159 6.69 -8.03 10.10
CA GLU A 159 5.82 -9.15 9.78
C GLU A 159 4.80 -9.44 10.87
N GLY A 160 3.74 -10.09 10.49
CA GLY A 160 2.66 -10.48 11.39
C GLY A 160 1.65 -9.36 11.63
N SER A 161 2.08 -8.13 11.79
CA SER A 161 1.18 -7.01 12.10
C SER A 161 0.17 -6.72 10.99
N LEU A 162 0.54 -6.93 9.74
CA LEU A 162 -0.36 -6.76 8.60
C LEU A 162 -1.40 -7.87 8.51
N TRP A 163 -1.06 -9.04 8.95
CA TRP A 163 -1.94 -10.21 8.92
C TRP A 163 -2.85 -10.27 10.13
N ASP A 164 -2.34 -9.83 11.27
CA ASP A 164 -3.09 -9.80 12.52
C ASP A 164 -4.18 -8.72 12.52
N ALA A 165 -4.02 -7.72 11.69
CA ALA A 165 -5.03 -6.68 11.50
C ALA A 165 -6.15 -7.08 10.52
N SER A 166 -5.99 -8.18 9.84
CA SER A 166 -7.01 -8.73 8.94
C SER A 166 -7.89 -9.77 9.68
#